data_bfcd06a3ef0f70d23bcb64ed0f928b65
#
_entry.id   bfcd06a3ef0f70d23bcb64ed0f928b65
#
_cell.length_a   1.000
_cell.length_b   1.000
_cell.length_c   1.000
_cell.angle_alpha   90.00
_cell.angle_beta   90.00
_cell.angle_gamma   90.00
#
_symmetry.space_group_name_H-M   'P 1'
#
loop_
_entity.id
_entity.type
_entity.pdbx_description
1 polymer ?
#
loop_
_entity_poly.entity_id
_entity_poly.type
_entity_poly.pdbx_seq_one_letter_code
_entity_poly.pdbx_strand_id
1 'polypeptide(L)'
;MVTTRAFRRPAPLLTVAITLVVIAAASAGWFGWSWYHAEHSGSTSSARARDVVLREGEQAVQNFNTLDYRNLDRGLNLWQSSSTGTLHSEIMRGRPTFEQEIRKAKTVTTATVLDAALTSLNQQDGTANIMVALQITVKPPTGAATTKQSRLEGTLQRTGSVWKLSSLGQVPAGVAAPGNAPSTAP
;
A
#
# COMPACT_ATOMS: atom_id res chain seq x y z
N MET A 1 -59.42 7.46 60.13
CA MET A 1 -57.99 7.50 60.40
C MET A 1 -57.25 7.65 59.09
N VAL A 2 -56.84 8.87 58.76
CA VAL A 2 -56.09 9.17 57.50
C VAL A 2 -54.64 9.31 57.86
N THR A 3 -53.81 8.39 57.40
CA THR A 3 -52.36 8.40 57.66
C THR A 3 -51.67 9.24 56.60
N THR A 4 -51.32 10.45 56.97
CA THR A 4 -50.53 11.36 56.13
C THR A 4 -49.06 10.86 56.08
N ARG A 5 -48.64 10.33 54.95
CA ARG A 5 -47.22 10.02 54.68
C ARG A 5 -46.47 11.34 54.50
N ALA A 6 -45.64 11.71 55.47
CA ALA A 6 -44.71 12.79 55.39
C ALA A 6 -43.65 12.51 54.32
N PHE A 7 -43.64 13.27 53.21
CA PHE A 7 -42.61 13.27 52.19
C PHE A 7 -41.35 13.88 52.80
N ARG A 8 -40.38 13.05 53.22
CA ARG A 8 -39.08 13.51 53.67
C ARG A 8 -38.37 14.21 52.53
N ARG A 9 -38.17 15.53 52.63
CA ARG A 9 -37.37 16.29 51.69
C ARG A 9 -35.93 15.71 51.72
N PRO A 10 -35.35 15.32 50.56
CA PRO A 10 -34.00 14.85 50.54
C PRO A 10 -33.03 15.94 50.98
N ALA A 11 -32.09 15.60 51.85
CA ALA A 11 -31.10 16.54 52.34
C ALA A 11 -30.35 17.16 51.15
N PRO A 12 -30.08 18.51 51.15
CA PRO A 12 -29.45 19.21 50.03
C PRO A 12 -28.12 18.59 49.57
N LEU A 13 -27.39 17.95 50.46
CA LEU A 13 -26.18 17.20 50.19
C LEU A 13 -26.42 15.95 49.29
N LEU A 14 -27.55 15.27 49.49
CA LEU A 14 -27.88 14.05 48.71
C LEU A 14 -28.27 14.43 47.28
N THR A 15 -29.00 15.53 47.07
CA THR A 15 -29.35 16.02 45.73
C THR A 15 -28.10 16.49 44.95
N VAL A 16 -27.16 17.15 45.60
CA VAL A 16 -25.87 17.55 44.98
C VAL A 16 -25.05 16.34 44.59
N ALA A 17 -24.97 15.30 45.46
CA ALA A 17 -24.25 14.08 45.17
C ALA A 17 -24.84 13.33 43.97
N ILE A 18 -26.18 13.21 43.88
CA ILE A 18 -26.85 12.57 42.76
C ILE A 18 -26.61 13.34 41.45
N THR A 19 -26.66 14.66 41.49
CA THR A 19 -26.42 15.48 40.29
C THR A 19 -24.98 15.31 39.79
N LEU A 20 -24.01 15.28 40.66
CA LEU A 20 -22.60 15.02 40.30
C LEU A 20 -22.39 13.62 39.69
N VAL A 21 -23.03 12.61 40.24
CA VAL A 21 -22.96 11.23 39.68
C VAL A 21 -23.60 11.17 38.31
N VAL A 22 -24.74 11.83 38.10
CA VAL A 22 -25.40 11.88 36.77
C VAL A 22 -24.54 12.61 35.74
N ILE A 23 -23.90 13.71 36.10
CA ILE A 23 -23.00 14.46 35.21
C ILE A 23 -21.76 13.61 34.88
N ALA A 24 -21.19 12.91 35.88
CA ALA A 24 -20.04 12.03 35.67
C ALA A 24 -20.42 10.82 34.76
N ALA A 25 -21.59 10.23 34.96
CA ALA A 25 -22.06 9.13 34.12
C ALA A 25 -22.38 9.58 32.69
N ALA A 26 -22.96 10.77 32.52
CA ALA A 26 -23.23 11.34 31.20
C ALA A 26 -21.93 11.69 30.44
N SER A 27 -20.94 12.26 31.13
CA SER A 27 -19.63 12.54 30.53
C SER A 27 -18.87 11.25 30.17
N ALA A 28 -18.88 10.25 31.05
CA ALA A 28 -18.26 8.96 30.76
C ALA A 28 -18.93 8.25 29.57
N GLY A 29 -20.25 8.29 29.49
CA GLY A 29 -21.02 7.76 28.35
C GLY A 29 -20.71 8.46 27.05
N TRP A 30 -20.62 9.82 27.07
CA TRP A 30 -20.27 10.62 25.89
C TRP A 30 -18.85 10.35 25.41
N PHE A 31 -17.87 10.35 26.32
CA PHE A 31 -16.48 10.07 25.96
C PHE A 31 -16.28 8.62 25.50
N GLY A 32 -16.93 7.64 26.16
CA GLY A 32 -16.90 6.25 25.77
C GLY A 32 -17.52 6.02 24.38
N TRP A 33 -18.65 6.64 24.08
CA TRP A 33 -19.28 6.61 22.76
C TRP A 33 -18.43 7.29 21.69
N SER A 34 -17.87 8.47 22.01
CA SER A 34 -16.98 9.20 21.10
C SER A 34 -15.72 8.40 20.76
N TRP A 35 -15.12 7.74 21.74
CA TRP A 35 -13.93 6.90 21.52
C TRP A 35 -14.27 5.64 20.71
N TYR A 36 -15.37 4.98 21.03
CA TYR A 36 -15.84 3.81 20.26
C TYR A 36 -16.12 4.16 18.78
N HIS A 37 -16.73 5.31 18.52
CA HIS A 37 -16.94 5.79 17.16
C HIS A 37 -15.66 6.29 16.48
N ALA A 38 -14.71 6.88 17.19
CA ALA A 38 -13.42 7.30 16.63
C ALA A 38 -12.57 6.10 16.18
N GLU A 39 -12.59 5.01 16.92
CA GLU A 39 -11.88 3.77 16.55
C GLU A 39 -12.53 3.04 15.36
N HIS A 40 -13.83 3.19 15.16
CA HIS A 40 -14.58 2.51 14.08
C HIS A 40 -14.84 3.40 12.85
N SER A 41 -14.51 4.69 12.90
CA SER A 41 -14.80 5.64 11.83
C SER A 41 -13.56 6.03 11.04
N GLY A 42 -13.50 5.63 9.77
CA GLY A 42 -12.66 6.27 8.74
C GLY A 42 -11.15 6.00 8.79
N SER A 43 -10.48 6.09 9.92
CA SER A 43 -9.03 5.90 10.01
C SER A 43 -8.59 4.45 9.78
N THR A 44 -9.31 3.51 10.39
CA THR A 44 -9.04 2.08 10.22
C THR A 44 -9.42 1.57 8.82
N SER A 45 -10.48 2.08 8.21
CA SER A 45 -10.86 1.74 6.84
C SER A 45 -9.86 2.28 5.83
N SER A 46 -9.39 3.50 6.02
CA SER A 46 -8.36 4.12 5.17
C SER A 46 -7.00 3.43 5.31
N ALA A 47 -6.61 3.04 6.52
CA ALA A 47 -5.39 2.27 6.75
C ALA A 47 -5.46 0.89 6.06
N ARG A 48 -6.55 0.15 6.24
CA ARG A 48 -6.76 -1.15 5.56
C ARG A 48 -6.77 -1.01 4.04
N ALA A 49 -7.38 0.04 3.50
CA ALA A 49 -7.36 0.28 2.06
C ALA A 49 -5.94 0.52 1.56
N ARG A 50 -5.12 1.29 2.29
CA ARG A 50 -3.70 1.50 1.97
C ARG A 50 -2.90 0.20 1.99
N ASP A 51 -3.12 -0.64 3.00
CA ASP A 51 -2.43 -1.93 3.13
C ASP A 51 -2.80 -2.89 1.99
N VAL A 52 -4.04 -2.90 1.54
CA VAL A 52 -4.48 -3.70 0.38
C VAL A 52 -3.78 -3.22 -0.88
N VAL A 53 -3.83 -1.90 -1.16
CA VAL A 53 -3.20 -1.31 -2.35
C VAL A 53 -1.69 -1.57 -2.37
N LEU A 54 -1.03 -1.43 -1.22
CA LEU A 54 0.41 -1.66 -1.09
C LEU A 54 0.75 -3.11 -1.42
N ARG A 55 0.08 -4.09 -0.79
CA ARG A 55 0.34 -5.51 -1.05
C ARG A 55 0.07 -5.92 -2.51
N GLU A 56 -1.03 -5.45 -3.10
CA GLU A 56 -1.34 -5.75 -4.50
C GLU A 56 -0.34 -5.11 -5.46
N GLY A 57 0.12 -3.89 -5.14
CA GLY A 57 1.16 -3.21 -5.88
C GLY A 57 2.52 -3.90 -5.79
N GLU A 58 2.96 -4.29 -4.59
CA GLU A 58 4.18 -5.08 -4.38
C GLU A 58 4.15 -6.37 -5.19
N GLN A 59 3.06 -7.12 -5.08
CA GLN A 59 2.88 -8.38 -5.80
C GLN A 59 2.93 -8.17 -7.32
N ALA A 60 2.27 -7.13 -7.83
CA ALA A 60 2.27 -6.81 -9.24
C ALA A 60 3.68 -6.44 -9.72
N VAL A 61 4.40 -5.56 -9.01
CA VAL A 61 5.78 -5.17 -9.35
C VAL A 61 6.73 -6.38 -9.28
N GLN A 62 6.60 -7.24 -8.28
CA GLN A 62 7.38 -8.47 -8.18
C GLN A 62 7.12 -9.41 -9.35
N ASN A 63 5.85 -9.61 -9.72
CA ASN A 63 5.46 -10.44 -10.87
C ASN A 63 6.09 -9.93 -12.17
N PHE A 64 6.09 -8.61 -12.41
CA PHE A 64 6.68 -7.99 -13.59
C PHE A 64 8.19 -8.16 -13.70
N ASN A 65 8.87 -8.31 -12.56
CA ASN A 65 10.32 -8.46 -12.49
C ASN A 65 10.77 -9.93 -12.28
N THR A 66 9.81 -10.87 -12.29
CA THR A 66 10.09 -12.31 -12.16
C THR A 66 9.64 -13.04 -13.41
N LEU A 67 10.58 -13.76 -14.05
CA LEU A 67 10.28 -14.50 -15.27
C LEU A 67 11.25 -15.69 -15.43
N ASP A 68 10.70 -16.89 -15.66
CA ASP A 68 11.45 -18.10 -15.96
C ASP A 68 11.14 -18.56 -17.39
N TYR A 69 12.17 -18.67 -18.23
CA TYR A 69 12.01 -19.12 -19.61
C TYR A 69 11.39 -20.54 -19.74
N ARG A 70 11.46 -21.35 -18.69
CA ARG A 70 10.86 -22.70 -18.66
C ARG A 70 9.34 -22.67 -18.48
N ASN A 71 8.84 -21.61 -17.83
CA ASN A 71 7.42 -21.40 -17.51
C ASN A 71 6.92 -20.04 -18.05
N LEU A 72 7.32 -19.75 -19.29
CA LEU A 72 7.15 -18.42 -19.89
C LEU A 72 5.66 -18.01 -19.99
N ASP A 73 4.82 -18.93 -20.41
CA ASP A 73 3.38 -18.67 -20.55
C ASP A 73 2.75 -18.26 -19.20
N ARG A 74 3.13 -18.92 -18.11
CA ARG A 74 2.67 -18.56 -16.77
C ARG A 74 3.13 -17.16 -16.38
N GLY A 75 4.40 -16.83 -16.62
CA GLY A 75 4.96 -15.51 -16.31
C GLY A 75 4.27 -14.39 -17.08
N LEU A 76 4.10 -14.56 -18.38
CA LEU A 76 3.44 -13.58 -19.23
C LEU A 76 1.94 -13.44 -18.92
N ASN A 77 1.27 -14.52 -18.56
CA ASN A 77 -0.12 -14.45 -18.09
C ASN A 77 -0.23 -13.70 -16.75
N LEU A 78 0.75 -13.82 -15.84
CA LEU A 78 0.82 -13.02 -14.61
C LEU A 78 1.02 -11.55 -14.95
N TRP A 79 1.90 -11.20 -15.89
CA TRP A 79 2.06 -9.83 -16.36
C TRP A 79 0.74 -9.25 -16.90
N GLN A 80 0.07 -10.01 -17.77
CA GLN A 80 -1.20 -9.62 -18.33
C GLN A 80 -2.27 -9.41 -17.25
N SER A 81 -2.41 -10.33 -16.31
CA SER A 81 -3.42 -10.24 -15.23
C SER A 81 -3.14 -9.14 -14.23
N SER A 82 -1.86 -8.80 -14.01
CA SER A 82 -1.41 -7.76 -13.08
C SER A 82 -1.35 -6.35 -13.70
N SER A 83 -1.63 -6.21 -15.00
CA SER A 83 -1.59 -4.94 -15.73
C SER A 83 -2.94 -4.46 -16.20
N THR A 84 -3.03 -3.15 -16.48
CA THR A 84 -4.20 -2.49 -17.07
C THR A 84 -3.75 -1.32 -17.94
N GLY A 85 -4.67 -0.72 -18.67
CA GLY A 85 -4.43 0.48 -19.47
C GLY A 85 -3.34 0.32 -20.53
N THR A 86 -2.47 1.30 -20.64
CA THR A 86 -1.39 1.37 -21.64
C THR A 86 -0.40 0.23 -21.45
N LEU A 87 0.03 -0.04 -20.20
CA LEU A 87 0.96 -1.12 -19.89
C LEU A 87 0.46 -2.47 -20.35
N HIS A 88 -0.82 -2.78 -20.09
CA HIS A 88 -1.45 -4.01 -20.57
C HIS A 88 -1.41 -4.11 -22.09
N SER A 89 -1.75 -3.03 -22.78
CA SER A 89 -1.76 -2.99 -24.25
C SER A 89 -0.35 -3.17 -24.85
N GLU A 90 0.67 -2.63 -24.22
CA GLU A 90 2.08 -2.79 -24.62
C GLU A 90 2.55 -4.22 -24.43
N ILE A 91 2.20 -4.86 -23.31
CA ILE A 91 2.51 -6.27 -23.04
C ILE A 91 1.87 -7.17 -24.10
N MET A 92 0.58 -6.95 -24.38
CA MET A 92 -0.14 -7.77 -25.36
C MET A 92 0.47 -7.65 -26.76
N ARG A 93 0.83 -6.44 -27.17
CA ARG A 93 1.49 -6.20 -28.47
C ARG A 93 2.90 -6.77 -28.55
N GLY A 94 3.66 -6.65 -27.46
CA GLY A 94 5.05 -7.09 -27.37
C GLY A 94 5.21 -8.58 -27.09
N ARG A 95 4.16 -9.29 -26.67
CA ARG A 95 4.21 -10.68 -26.21
C ARG A 95 4.97 -11.61 -27.15
N PRO A 96 4.70 -11.68 -28.49
CA PRO A 96 5.39 -12.60 -29.37
C PRO A 96 6.91 -12.36 -29.42
N THR A 97 7.32 -11.08 -29.43
CA THR A 97 8.72 -10.69 -29.43
C THR A 97 9.40 -11.05 -28.11
N PHE A 98 8.75 -10.74 -26.97
CA PHE A 98 9.27 -11.11 -25.64
C PHE A 98 9.43 -12.61 -25.48
N GLU A 99 8.45 -13.40 -25.93
CA GLU A 99 8.55 -14.87 -25.86
C GLU A 99 9.75 -15.37 -26.63
N GLN A 100 9.97 -14.88 -27.83
CA GLN A 100 11.09 -15.29 -28.67
C GLN A 100 12.45 -14.93 -28.05
N GLU A 101 12.59 -13.70 -27.58
CA GLU A 101 13.84 -13.20 -26.97
C GLU A 101 14.17 -13.96 -25.68
N ILE A 102 13.20 -14.23 -24.83
CA ILE A 102 13.43 -14.91 -23.55
C ILE A 102 13.73 -16.40 -23.76
N ARG A 103 13.03 -17.05 -24.72
CA ARG A 103 13.35 -18.45 -25.11
C ARG A 103 14.76 -18.56 -25.66
N LYS A 104 15.23 -17.58 -26.41
CA LYS A 104 16.59 -17.51 -26.95
C LYS A 104 17.62 -17.24 -25.85
N ALA A 105 17.35 -16.31 -24.96
CA ALA A 105 18.26 -15.95 -23.86
C ALA A 105 18.36 -17.03 -22.78
N LYS A 106 17.33 -17.84 -22.59
CA LYS A 106 17.24 -18.91 -21.57
C LYS A 106 17.57 -18.42 -20.15
N THR A 107 17.19 -17.19 -19.85
CA THR A 107 17.44 -16.57 -18.53
C THR A 107 16.30 -16.84 -17.56
N VAL A 108 16.66 -16.91 -16.28
CA VAL A 108 15.70 -16.87 -15.16
C VAL A 108 15.94 -15.59 -14.38
N THR A 109 14.93 -14.77 -14.28
CA THR A 109 14.94 -13.55 -13.48
C THR A 109 14.01 -13.73 -12.28
N THR A 110 14.51 -13.42 -11.09
CA THR A 110 13.73 -13.47 -9.84
C THR A 110 13.85 -12.13 -9.15
N ALA A 111 12.74 -11.55 -8.77
CA ALA A 111 12.69 -10.32 -8.00
C ALA A 111 12.20 -10.58 -6.58
N THR A 112 12.82 -9.92 -5.61
CA THR A 112 12.40 -9.89 -4.22
C THR A 112 12.18 -8.44 -3.82
N VAL A 113 11.01 -8.12 -3.29
CA VAL A 113 10.74 -6.81 -2.72
C VAL A 113 11.54 -6.66 -1.43
N LEU A 114 12.33 -5.60 -1.34
CA LEU A 114 13.10 -5.24 -0.16
C LEU A 114 12.31 -4.28 0.73
N ASP A 115 11.63 -3.32 0.09
CA ASP A 115 10.82 -2.32 0.75
C ASP A 115 9.85 -1.70 -0.27
N ALA A 116 8.71 -1.21 0.20
CA ALA A 116 7.74 -0.53 -0.62
C ALA A 116 6.96 0.53 0.15
N ALA A 117 6.61 1.60 -0.54
CA ALA A 117 5.83 2.69 0.03
C ALA A 117 4.78 3.18 -0.96
N LEU A 118 3.59 3.45 -0.45
CA LEU A 118 2.54 4.12 -1.19
C LEU A 118 2.79 5.62 -1.13
N THR A 119 3.12 6.24 -2.27
CA THR A 119 3.43 7.68 -2.35
C THR A 119 2.17 8.52 -2.50
N SER A 120 1.12 7.97 -3.13
CA SER A 120 -0.20 8.60 -3.20
C SER A 120 -1.32 7.56 -3.30
N LEU A 121 -2.51 7.91 -2.82
CA LEU A 121 -3.72 7.11 -2.97
C LEU A 121 -4.93 8.03 -3.12
N ASN A 122 -5.60 7.94 -4.26
CA ASN A 122 -6.91 8.50 -4.50
C ASN A 122 -7.94 7.38 -4.63
N GLN A 123 -8.70 7.14 -3.58
CA GLN A 123 -9.71 6.07 -3.54
C GLN A 123 -10.92 6.38 -4.42
N GLN A 124 -11.24 7.65 -4.64
CA GLN A 124 -12.38 8.07 -5.45
C GLN A 124 -12.12 7.80 -6.92
N ASP A 125 -10.96 8.21 -7.42
CA ASP A 125 -10.55 7.97 -8.81
C ASP A 125 -10.00 6.56 -9.03
N GLY A 126 -9.78 5.81 -7.96
CA GLY A 126 -9.20 4.47 -8.03
C GLY A 126 -7.77 4.48 -8.57
N THR A 127 -6.96 5.47 -8.18
CA THR A 127 -5.56 5.61 -8.60
C THR A 127 -4.62 5.64 -7.40
N ALA A 128 -3.44 5.08 -7.55
CA ALA A 128 -2.40 5.11 -6.53
C ALA A 128 -1.01 5.07 -7.16
N ASN A 129 -0.02 5.66 -6.49
CA ASN A 129 1.39 5.54 -6.85
C ASN A 129 2.15 4.80 -5.76
N ILE A 130 3.02 3.89 -6.19
CA ILE A 130 3.86 3.08 -5.32
C ILE A 130 5.32 3.21 -5.72
N MET A 131 6.20 3.29 -4.75
CA MET A 131 7.63 3.17 -4.92
C MET A 131 8.10 1.87 -4.30
N VAL A 132 8.87 1.08 -5.05
CA VAL A 132 9.32 -0.24 -4.63
C VAL A 132 10.83 -0.37 -4.82
N ALA A 133 11.53 -0.77 -3.78
CA ALA A 133 12.92 -1.20 -3.84
C ALA A 133 12.96 -2.72 -4.04
N LEU A 134 13.65 -3.16 -5.08
CA LEU A 134 13.76 -4.56 -5.46
C LEU A 134 15.21 -5.03 -5.46
N GLN A 135 15.40 -6.28 -5.09
CA GLN A 135 16.58 -7.05 -5.44
C GLN A 135 16.21 -7.97 -6.61
N ILE A 136 16.93 -7.82 -7.73
CA ILE A 136 16.69 -8.59 -8.96
C ILE A 136 17.90 -9.49 -9.18
N THR A 137 17.67 -10.79 -9.22
CA THR A 137 18.69 -11.79 -9.53
C THR A 137 18.43 -12.35 -10.92
N VAL A 138 19.41 -12.23 -11.80
CA VAL A 138 19.38 -12.75 -13.16
C VAL A 138 20.33 -13.94 -13.25
N LYS A 139 19.81 -15.11 -13.58
CA LYS A 139 20.57 -16.34 -13.78
C LYS A 139 20.59 -16.69 -15.26
N PRO A 140 21.73 -16.52 -15.95
CA PRO A 140 21.90 -16.95 -17.34
C PRO A 140 21.98 -18.46 -17.44
N PRO A 141 21.87 -19.05 -18.67
CA PRO A 141 21.99 -20.50 -18.87
C PRO A 141 23.39 -21.03 -18.51
N THR A 142 24.42 -20.19 -18.64
CA THR A 142 25.82 -20.50 -18.30
C THR A 142 26.42 -19.32 -17.54
N GLY A 143 27.25 -19.61 -16.54
CA GLY A 143 27.91 -18.59 -15.70
C GLY A 143 27.18 -18.33 -14.36
N ALA A 144 27.72 -17.39 -13.61
CA ALA A 144 27.21 -17.04 -12.29
C ALA A 144 25.95 -16.16 -12.37
N ALA A 145 25.09 -16.31 -11.38
CA ALA A 145 23.96 -15.39 -11.22
C ALA A 145 24.45 -14.00 -10.83
N THR A 146 23.82 -12.97 -11.39
CA THR A 146 24.10 -11.57 -11.06
C THR A 146 22.92 -10.98 -10.30
N THR A 147 23.21 -10.30 -9.20
CA THR A 147 22.20 -9.64 -8.38
C THR A 147 22.40 -8.14 -8.43
N LYS A 148 21.32 -7.39 -8.63
CA LYS A 148 21.29 -5.92 -8.59
C LYS A 148 20.10 -5.42 -7.79
N GLN A 149 20.24 -4.23 -7.20
CA GLN A 149 19.11 -3.51 -6.59
C GLN A 149 18.59 -2.48 -7.58
N SER A 150 17.28 -2.27 -7.56
CA SER A 150 16.60 -1.28 -8.40
C SER A 150 15.47 -0.63 -7.61
N ARG A 151 15.19 0.63 -7.93
CA ARG A 151 14.02 1.35 -7.43
C ARG A 151 13.08 1.58 -8.59
N LEU A 152 11.84 1.16 -8.41
CA LEU A 152 10.79 1.31 -9.41
C LEU A 152 9.67 2.18 -8.85
N GLU A 153 9.09 2.99 -9.71
CA GLU A 153 7.85 3.70 -9.46
C GLU A 153 6.76 3.08 -10.33
N GLY A 154 5.63 2.76 -9.71
CA GLY A 154 4.48 2.19 -10.40
C GLY A 154 3.23 3.03 -10.15
N THR A 155 2.41 3.19 -11.19
CA THR A 155 1.05 3.71 -11.04
C THR A 155 0.09 2.54 -11.05
N LEU A 156 -0.77 2.49 -10.04
CA LEU A 156 -1.83 1.49 -9.90
C LEU A 156 -3.17 2.10 -10.25
N GLN A 157 -4.02 1.31 -10.88
CA GLN A 157 -5.40 1.65 -11.17
C GLN A 157 -6.32 0.52 -10.72
N ARG A 158 -7.41 0.89 -10.05
CA ARG A 158 -8.41 -0.06 -9.58
C ARG A 158 -9.26 -0.54 -10.75
N THR A 159 -9.29 -1.86 -10.94
CA THR A 159 -10.09 -2.53 -11.96
C THR A 159 -11.04 -3.51 -11.25
N GLY A 160 -12.29 -3.10 -11.08
CA GLY A 160 -13.23 -3.83 -10.21
C GLY A 160 -12.80 -3.77 -8.75
N SER A 161 -12.51 -4.91 -8.15
CA SER A 161 -12.05 -5.04 -6.76
C SER A 161 -10.52 -5.12 -6.59
N VAL A 162 -9.76 -5.14 -7.70
CA VAL A 162 -8.31 -5.41 -7.70
C VAL A 162 -7.54 -4.19 -8.20
N TRP A 163 -6.35 -3.94 -7.65
CA TRP A 163 -5.44 -2.92 -8.12
C TRP A 163 -4.42 -3.53 -9.09
N LYS A 164 -4.26 -2.91 -10.25
CA LYS A 164 -3.36 -3.36 -11.31
C LYS A 164 -2.41 -2.25 -11.74
N LEU A 165 -1.22 -2.61 -12.19
CA LEU A 165 -0.26 -1.67 -12.74
C LEU A 165 -0.75 -1.10 -14.08
N SER A 166 -0.80 0.22 -14.18
CA SER A 166 -1.05 0.96 -15.44
C SER A 166 0.24 1.52 -16.03
N SER A 167 1.26 1.73 -15.20
CA SER A 167 2.63 2.07 -15.63
C SER A 167 3.66 1.55 -14.63
N LEU A 168 4.89 1.33 -15.11
CA LEU A 168 6.04 0.92 -14.30
C LEU A 168 7.31 1.53 -14.92
N GLY A 169 8.09 2.24 -14.12
CA GLY A 169 9.32 2.88 -14.55
C GLY A 169 10.43 2.77 -13.52
N GLN A 170 11.69 2.94 -13.94
CA GLN A 170 12.81 3.08 -13.02
C GLN A 170 12.89 4.51 -12.51
N VAL A 171 13.10 4.67 -11.21
CA VAL A 171 13.49 5.95 -10.64
C VAL A 171 14.99 6.12 -10.90
N PRO A 172 15.42 7.17 -11.62
CA PRO A 172 16.84 7.45 -11.81
C PRO A 172 17.50 7.56 -10.42
N ALA A 173 18.63 6.88 -10.22
CA ALA A 173 19.47 7.18 -9.08
C ALA A 173 19.86 8.66 -9.21
N GLY A 174 19.39 9.50 -8.29
CA GLY A 174 19.72 10.91 -8.30
C GLY A 174 21.23 11.06 -8.43
N VAL A 175 21.70 11.78 -9.45
CA VAL A 175 23.08 12.26 -9.49
C VAL A 175 23.26 13.05 -8.21
N ALA A 176 24.10 12.56 -7.29
CA ALA A 176 24.53 13.36 -6.17
C ALA A 176 24.94 14.71 -6.73
N ALA A 177 24.28 15.79 -6.30
CA ALA A 177 24.69 17.13 -6.69
C ALA A 177 26.21 17.21 -6.48
N PRO A 178 27.00 17.70 -7.46
CA PRO A 178 28.44 17.84 -7.27
C PRO A 178 28.63 18.66 -6.00
N GLY A 179 29.13 18.01 -4.95
CA GLY A 179 29.41 18.66 -3.69
C GLY A 179 30.29 19.86 -3.98
N ASN A 180 29.92 21.03 -3.46
CA ASN A 180 30.77 22.21 -3.42
C ASN A 180 32.13 21.78 -2.89
N ALA A 181 33.10 21.63 -3.79
CA ALA A 181 34.48 21.54 -3.39
C ALA A 181 34.83 22.85 -2.65
N PRO A 182 35.45 22.79 -1.47
CA PRO A 182 35.88 24.00 -0.80
C PRO A 182 36.86 24.70 -1.73
N SER A 183 36.52 25.95 -2.17
CA SER A 183 37.40 26.84 -2.88
C SER A 183 38.57 27.16 -1.97
N THR A 184 39.71 26.54 -2.18
CA THR A 184 40.98 27.02 -1.66
C THR A 184 41.35 28.25 -2.44
N ALA A 185 41.08 29.44 -1.90
CA ALA A 185 41.62 30.69 -2.34
C ALA A 185 43.09 30.81 -1.89
N PRO A 186 43.96 31.47 -2.71
CA PRO A 186 45.39 31.65 -2.45
C PRO A 186 45.68 32.59 -1.28
#